data_3845ee29a1bbc5e8ea47b152e4a5ee3f
#
_entry.id   3845ee29a1bbc5e8ea47b152e4a5ee3f
#
_cell.length_a   1.000
_cell.length_b   1.000
_cell.length_c   1.000
_cell.angle_alpha   90.00
_cell.angle_beta   90.00
_cell.angle_gamma   90.00
#
_symmetry.space_group_name_H-M   'P 1'
#
loop_
_entity.id
_entity.type
_entity.pdbx_description
1 polymer ?
#
loop_
_entity_poly.entity_id
_entity_poly.type
_entity_poly.pdbx_seq_one_letter_code
_entity_poly.pdbx_strand_id
1 'polypeptide(L)'
;KLINIVGFDDKSIEKALEITAKYDFLYLTIGWHPVEAIDFTDEKYEMIKRIALTNDKVVAIGEIGLDYHWDKSPKDIQKEVFRKQIALAKEVGKPVVIHTRDAMADTI
;
A
#
# COMPACT_ATOMS: atom_id res chain seq x y z
N LYS A 1 2.27 22.74 7.46
CA LYS A 1 1.83 21.48 8.04
C LYS A 1 1.62 20.44 6.93
N LEU A 2 2.31 19.31 7.02
CA LEU A 2 2.23 18.24 6.03
C LEU A 2 1.16 17.23 6.43
N ILE A 3 0.38 16.78 5.46
CA ILE A 3 -0.65 15.77 5.65
C ILE A 3 -0.39 14.62 4.68
N ASN A 4 -0.42 13.41 5.21
CA ASN A 4 -0.21 12.19 4.42
C ASN A 4 -1.56 11.53 4.13
N ILE A 5 -1.86 11.34 2.86
CA ILE A 5 -3.08 10.67 2.39
C ILE A 5 -2.73 9.23 2.03
N VAL A 6 -3.54 8.28 2.50
CA VAL A 6 -3.29 6.85 2.28
C VAL A 6 -4.22 6.30 1.20
N GLY A 7 -3.65 5.66 0.18
CA GLY A 7 -4.39 4.91 -0.82
C GLY A 7 -4.11 3.41 -0.63
N PHE A 8 -5.17 2.59 -0.50
CA PHE A 8 -5.05 1.17 -0.14
C PHE A 8 -5.79 0.22 -1.09
N ASP A 9 -6.51 0.74 -2.06
CA ASP A 9 -7.17 0.00 -3.14
C ASP A 9 -7.33 0.91 -4.36
N ASP A 10 -7.92 0.40 -5.45
CA ASP A 10 -8.07 1.18 -6.69
C ASP A 10 -8.75 2.53 -6.47
N LYS A 11 -9.88 2.53 -5.78
CA LYS A 11 -10.68 3.74 -5.59
C LYS A 11 -9.97 4.76 -4.70
N SER A 12 -9.41 4.31 -3.60
CA SER A 12 -8.75 5.21 -2.66
C SER A 12 -7.45 5.76 -3.24
N ILE A 13 -6.70 4.96 -4.00
CA ILE A 13 -5.50 5.43 -4.68
C ILE A 13 -5.85 6.51 -5.70
N GLU A 14 -6.85 6.26 -6.54
CA GLU A 14 -7.29 7.23 -7.54
C GLU A 14 -7.72 8.54 -6.91
N LYS A 15 -8.53 8.46 -5.85
CA LYS A 15 -9.00 9.64 -5.13
C LYS A 15 -7.86 10.38 -4.43
N ALA A 16 -6.92 9.65 -3.85
CA ALA A 16 -5.75 10.24 -3.19
C ALA A 16 -4.87 10.99 -4.19
N LEU A 17 -4.67 10.43 -5.38
CA LEU A 17 -3.92 11.10 -6.45
C LEU A 17 -4.59 12.40 -6.87
N GLU A 18 -5.91 12.38 -7.00
CA GLU A 18 -6.71 13.54 -7.35
C GLU A 18 -6.56 14.68 -6.33
N ILE A 19 -6.68 14.33 -5.06
CA ILE A 19 -6.60 15.29 -3.96
C ILE A 19 -5.20 15.87 -3.83
N THR A 20 -4.17 15.02 -3.88
CA THR A 20 -2.78 15.49 -3.72
C THR A 20 -2.30 16.34 -4.88
N ALA A 21 -2.88 16.17 -6.06
CA ALA A 21 -2.56 17.03 -7.20
C ALA A 21 -3.02 18.48 -7.00
N LYS A 22 -4.01 18.71 -6.12
CA LYS A 22 -4.57 20.04 -5.88
C LYS A 22 -3.88 20.83 -4.77
N TYR A 23 -3.15 20.16 -3.88
CA TYR A 23 -2.59 20.80 -2.68
C TYR A 23 -1.12 20.43 -2.48
N ASP A 24 -0.26 21.41 -2.37
CA ASP A 24 1.20 21.21 -2.25
C ASP A 24 1.61 20.57 -0.91
N PHE A 25 0.82 20.75 0.12
CA PHE A 25 1.15 20.24 1.46
C PHE A 25 0.71 18.78 1.70
N LEU A 26 0.12 18.14 0.69
CA LEU A 26 -0.32 16.75 0.80
C LEU A 26 0.71 15.80 0.21
N TYR A 27 0.92 14.68 0.88
CA TYR A 27 1.79 13.59 0.44
C TYR A 27 1.01 12.28 0.43
N LEU A 28 1.55 11.28 -0.25
CA LEU A 28 0.88 9.99 -0.46
C LEU A 28 1.65 8.84 0.17
N THR A 29 0.91 7.93 0.77
CA THR A 29 1.37 6.57 1.04
C THR A 29 0.44 5.65 0.28
N ILE A 30 0.95 4.85 -0.63
CA ILE A 30 0.14 3.94 -1.45
C ILE A 30 0.61 2.51 -1.32
N GLY A 31 -0.34 1.59 -1.36
CA GLY A 31 -0.08 0.17 -1.26
C GLY A 31 -1.38 -0.59 -1.37
N TRP A 32 -1.37 -1.83 -0.95
CA TRP A 32 -2.57 -2.67 -0.98
C TRP A 32 -2.81 -3.24 0.40
N HIS A 33 -3.94 -2.89 0.99
CA HIS A 33 -4.29 -3.30 2.35
C HIS A 33 -4.46 -4.82 2.43
N PRO A 34 -4.01 -5.48 3.51
CA PRO A 34 -4.12 -6.94 3.62
C PRO A 34 -5.53 -7.49 3.52
N VAL A 35 -6.54 -6.75 3.98
CA VAL A 35 -7.95 -7.16 3.85
C VAL A 35 -8.36 -7.30 2.39
N GLU A 36 -7.75 -6.50 1.49
CA GLU A 36 -8.02 -6.52 0.06
C GLU A 36 -7.00 -7.34 -0.74
N ALA A 37 -6.16 -8.15 -0.07
CA ALA A 37 -5.07 -8.88 -0.72
C ALA A 37 -5.53 -9.80 -1.83
N ILE A 38 -6.73 -10.38 -1.71
CA ILE A 38 -7.28 -11.29 -2.72
C ILE A 38 -7.45 -10.63 -4.09
N ASP A 39 -7.60 -9.31 -4.12
CA ASP A 39 -7.79 -8.53 -5.35
C ASP A 39 -6.47 -8.01 -5.93
N PHE A 40 -5.35 -8.28 -5.27
CA PHE A 40 -4.04 -7.82 -5.73
C PHE A 40 -3.54 -8.69 -6.89
N THR A 41 -3.15 -8.04 -7.98
CA THR A 41 -2.67 -8.70 -9.19
C THR A 41 -1.34 -8.10 -9.62
N ASP A 42 -0.68 -8.72 -10.62
CA ASP A 42 0.54 -8.17 -11.19
C ASP A 42 0.30 -6.80 -11.82
N GLU A 43 -0.89 -6.56 -12.37
CA GLU A 43 -1.27 -5.24 -12.88
C GLU A 43 -1.28 -4.19 -11.78
N LYS A 44 -1.78 -4.54 -10.59
CA LYS A 44 -1.80 -3.64 -9.44
C LYS A 44 -0.39 -3.36 -8.94
N TYR A 45 0.46 -4.38 -8.92
CA TYR A 45 1.87 -4.25 -8.56
C TYR A 45 2.54 -3.21 -9.47
N GLU A 46 2.40 -3.38 -10.78
CA GLU A 46 3.02 -2.47 -11.76
C GLU A 46 2.41 -1.07 -11.70
N MET A 47 1.13 -0.96 -11.44
CA MET A 47 0.45 0.32 -11.26
C MET A 47 1.05 1.09 -10.07
N ILE A 48 1.14 0.45 -8.91
CA ILE A 48 1.69 1.07 -7.70
C ILE A 48 3.15 1.45 -7.91
N LYS A 49 3.93 0.56 -8.52
CA LYS A 49 5.33 0.79 -8.82
C LYS A 49 5.51 2.04 -9.71
N ARG A 50 4.72 2.12 -10.79
CA ARG A 50 4.77 3.25 -11.72
C ARG A 50 4.43 4.56 -11.02
N ILE A 51 3.37 4.56 -10.21
CA ILE A 51 2.97 5.76 -9.47
C ILE A 51 4.07 6.17 -8.49
N ALA A 52 4.65 5.21 -7.77
CA ALA A 52 5.71 5.50 -6.80
C ALA A 52 6.97 6.06 -7.46
N LEU A 53 7.28 5.63 -8.67
CA LEU A 53 8.47 6.11 -9.40
C LEU A 53 8.26 7.46 -10.07
N THR A 54 7.03 7.79 -10.46
CA THR A 54 6.74 8.97 -11.25
C THR A 54 6.09 10.12 -10.47
N ASN A 55 5.63 9.87 -9.25
CA ASN A 55 4.96 10.88 -8.44
C ASN A 55 5.78 11.18 -7.17
N ASP A 56 6.39 12.36 -7.14
CA ASP A 56 7.25 12.79 -6.03
C ASP A 56 6.52 12.90 -4.69
N LYS A 57 5.20 12.95 -4.70
CA LYS A 57 4.41 13.04 -3.49
C LYS A 57 4.24 11.69 -2.79
N VAL A 58 4.57 10.59 -3.45
CA VAL A 58 4.55 9.26 -2.84
C VAL A 58 5.79 9.11 -1.96
N VAL A 59 5.60 9.09 -0.65
CA VAL A 59 6.70 9.07 0.32
C VAL A 59 6.94 7.70 0.94
N ALA A 60 5.98 6.78 0.82
CA ALA A 60 6.08 5.44 1.40
C ALA A 60 5.16 4.45 0.68
N ILE A 61 5.46 3.17 0.82
CA ILE A 61 4.59 2.09 0.37
C ILE A 61 3.82 1.57 1.59
N GLY A 62 2.53 1.65 1.54
CA GLY A 62 1.67 1.22 2.65
C GLY A 62 0.20 1.62 2.42
N GLU A 63 -0.71 1.24 3.26
CA GLU A 63 -0.38 0.30 4.35
C GLU A 63 -0.32 -1.12 3.81
N ILE A 64 0.74 -1.84 4.13
CA ILE A 64 0.95 -3.23 3.75
C ILE A 64 1.05 -4.07 5.03
N GLY A 65 0.85 -5.36 4.94
CA GLY A 65 1.02 -6.23 6.10
C GLY A 65 -0.01 -7.34 6.17
N LEU A 66 -0.48 -7.62 7.39
CA LEU A 66 -1.39 -8.72 7.65
C LEU A 66 -2.54 -8.25 8.54
N ASP A 67 -3.74 -8.72 8.24
CA ASP A 67 -4.93 -8.45 9.04
C ASP A 67 -5.79 -9.72 9.08
N TYR A 68 -5.78 -10.40 10.23
CA TYR A 68 -6.49 -11.66 10.41
C TYR A 68 -7.86 -11.47 11.09
N HIS A 69 -8.23 -10.22 11.35
CA HIS A 69 -9.52 -9.93 11.96
C HIS A 69 -10.69 -10.22 11.00
N TRP A 70 -10.48 -9.98 9.70
CA TRP A 70 -11.47 -10.21 8.65
C TRP A 70 -11.06 -11.40 7.78
N ASP A 71 -12.06 -12.16 7.31
CA ASP A 71 -11.81 -13.37 6.50
C ASP A 71 -11.84 -13.12 4.98
N LYS A 72 -11.93 -11.87 4.54
CA LYS A 72 -12.05 -11.55 3.12
C LYS A 72 -10.90 -12.09 2.29
N SER A 73 -9.68 -11.98 2.79
CA SER A 73 -8.50 -12.51 2.09
C SER A 73 -7.84 -13.60 2.94
N PRO A 74 -7.56 -14.80 2.35
CA PRO A 74 -6.89 -15.87 3.08
C PRO A 74 -5.50 -15.47 3.59
N LYS A 75 -5.09 -16.07 4.71
CA LYS A 75 -3.81 -15.73 5.36
C LYS A 75 -2.59 -15.93 4.45
N ASP A 76 -2.56 -17.01 3.68
CA ASP A 76 -1.45 -17.31 2.77
C ASP A 76 -1.37 -16.29 1.63
N ILE A 77 -2.51 -15.85 1.11
CA ILE A 77 -2.57 -14.80 0.09
C ILE A 77 -2.09 -13.46 0.68
N GLN A 78 -2.51 -13.13 1.89
CA GLN A 78 -2.04 -11.92 2.57
C GLN A 78 -0.52 -11.91 2.73
N LYS A 79 0.06 -13.04 3.12
CA LYS A 79 1.52 -13.18 3.27
C LYS A 79 2.24 -12.99 1.94
N GLU A 80 1.74 -13.59 0.88
CA GLU A 80 2.32 -13.46 -0.46
C GLU A 80 2.28 -12.01 -0.93
N VAL A 81 1.14 -11.34 -0.80
CA VAL A 81 0.98 -9.94 -1.20
C VAL A 81 1.84 -9.02 -0.34
N PHE A 82 1.97 -9.31 0.94
CA PHE A 82 2.86 -8.57 1.84
C PHE A 82 4.32 -8.64 1.34
N ARG A 83 4.80 -9.85 1.03
CA ARG A 83 6.16 -10.03 0.51
C ARG A 83 6.38 -9.29 -0.81
N LYS A 84 5.40 -9.35 -1.70
CA LYS A 84 5.47 -8.65 -3.00
C LYS A 84 5.57 -7.14 -2.81
N GLN A 85 4.84 -6.58 -1.87
CA GLN A 85 4.87 -5.14 -1.63
C GLN A 85 6.15 -4.70 -0.92
N ILE A 86 6.73 -5.55 -0.07
CA ILE A 86 8.06 -5.28 0.50
C ILE A 86 9.10 -5.21 -0.62
N ALA A 87 9.04 -6.16 -1.55
CA ALA A 87 9.94 -6.16 -2.72
C ALA A 87 9.73 -4.91 -3.57
N LEU A 88 8.49 -4.49 -3.76
CA LEU A 88 8.15 -3.27 -4.49
C LEU A 88 8.77 -2.04 -3.83
N ALA A 89 8.65 -1.94 -2.51
CA ALA A 89 9.23 -0.82 -1.76
C ALA A 89 10.74 -0.74 -1.93
N LYS A 90 11.41 -1.89 -1.95
CA LYS A 90 12.85 -1.96 -2.20
C LYS A 90 13.20 -1.50 -3.61
N GLU A 91 12.41 -1.93 -4.61
CA GLU A 91 12.63 -1.52 -6.00
C GLU A 91 12.51 -0.02 -6.18
N VAL A 92 11.57 0.62 -5.52
CA VAL A 92 11.34 2.06 -5.67
C VAL A 92 12.14 2.89 -4.66
N GLY A 93 12.84 2.24 -3.72
CA GLY A 93 13.68 2.93 -2.75
C GLY A 93 12.91 3.73 -1.71
N LYS A 94 11.73 3.28 -1.31
CA LYS A 94 10.88 3.98 -0.35
C LYS A 94 10.60 3.13 0.88
N PRO A 95 10.37 3.77 2.05
CA PRO A 95 10.04 3.03 3.28
C PRO A 95 8.65 2.40 3.20
N VAL A 96 8.38 1.47 4.11
CA VAL A 96 7.08 0.81 4.22
C VAL A 96 6.35 1.29 5.48
N VAL A 97 5.02 1.33 5.40
CA VAL A 97 4.14 1.54 6.55
C VAL A 97 3.38 0.23 6.76
N ILE A 98 3.59 -0.40 7.90
CA ILE A 98 3.06 -1.72 8.18
C ILE A 98 1.79 -1.66 9.04
N HIS A 99 0.77 -2.38 8.58
CA HIS A 99 -0.47 -2.62 9.30
C HIS A 99 -0.47 -4.06 9.79
N THR A 100 -0.72 -4.27 11.07
CA THR A 100 -0.91 -5.62 11.60
C THR A 100 -2.10 -5.62 12.57
N ARG A 101 -2.98 -6.61 12.41
CA ARG A 101 -4.13 -6.79 13.29
C ARG A 101 -4.36 -8.29 13.46
N ASP A 102 -4.31 -8.75 14.72
CA ASP A 102 -4.43 -10.18 15.05
C ASP A 102 -3.40 -11.07 14.32
N ALA A 103 -2.25 -10.51 13.96
CA ALA A 103 -1.27 -11.18 13.12
C ALA A 103 0.18 -10.81 13.47
N MET A 104 0.44 -10.33 14.68
CA MET A 104 1.76 -9.82 15.08
C MET A 104 2.88 -10.85 14.88
N ALA A 105 2.65 -12.10 15.27
CA ALA A 105 3.67 -13.15 15.17
C ALA A 105 4.09 -13.41 13.72
N ASP A 106 3.14 -13.38 12.78
CA ASP A 106 3.43 -13.62 11.36
C ASP A 106 4.02 -12.39 10.67
N THR A 107 3.79 -11.19 11.22
CA THR A 107 4.32 -9.94 10.66
C THR A 107 5.80 -9.77 10.95
N ILE A 108 6.24 -10.21 12.11
CA ILE A 108 7.64 -10.20 12.52
C ILE A 108 8.38 -11.36 11.85
#